data_1e5e5e4ab238c319283e9bf23e7915db
#
_entry.id   1e5e5e4ab238c319283e9bf23e7915db
#
_cell.length_a   1.000
_cell.length_b   1.000
_cell.length_c   1.000
_cell.angle_alpha   90.00
_cell.angle_beta   90.00
_cell.angle_gamma   90.00
#
_symmetry.space_group_name_H-M   'P 1'
#
loop_
_entity.id
_entity.type
_entity.pdbx_description
1 polymer ?
#
loop_
_entity_poly.entity_id
_entity_poly.type
_entity_poly.pdbx_seq_one_letter_code
_entity_poly.pdbx_strand_id
1 'polypeptide(L)'
;METKTIRRTLALGAALSAAVLAGAAVPATAASTPTGTAASYIVRAFKAVGSESKPDDIVRLGDSIYVAFQNGVGPMGEPSSTGATASTVQQYSLDGKPGASWNITGKIDGLGTDPANSRLFATTNEDGNSSFHTLSPAAGAEAVKDYTYTGLSHGGGTDAISVYQGKILVSASNPSSTSGPAVYQVSLSGSTAAATPVFRDNAMARLADGAQANTATLALTDPDSNIVVPSTSPRFAGQFMLDSQADQQLVFADSAAKPQLQVLNLNKQVDDTAFASGAGQTLWLTDPDHNTVDAVTGDFAAGTAVSTVTPKTGAGYLASLNLDNGTLTPIAGLASVHPKGLLFTDAR
;
A
#
# COMPACT_ATOMS: atom_id res chain seq x y z
N MET A 1 38.04 -48.43 15.19
CA MET A 1 38.95 -48.12 16.30
C MET A 1 38.65 -46.69 16.72
N GLU A 2 38.10 -46.35 17.80
CA GLU A 2 37.82 -47.01 19.08
C GLU A 2 36.53 -46.44 19.66
N THR A 3 35.77 -47.33 20.21
CA THR A 3 34.64 -47.20 21.13
C THR A 3 35.06 -46.71 22.52
N LYS A 4 34.15 -46.01 23.21
CA LYS A 4 33.89 -46.15 24.67
C LYS A 4 33.09 -44.93 25.15
N THR A 5 32.13 -44.98 25.91
CA THR A 5 31.36 -45.92 26.75
C THR A 5 30.68 -45.08 27.84
N ILE A 6 29.48 -45.39 28.07
CA ILE A 6 28.49 -44.92 29.06
C ILE A 6 29.02 -44.86 30.49
N ARG A 7 28.57 -43.92 31.30
CA ARG A 7 28.24 -44.20 32.74
C ARG A 7 27.02 -43.41 33.22
N ARG A 8 26.06 -44.16 33.68
CA ARG A 8 24.92 -43.76 34.53
C ARG A 8 25.40 -43.50 35.97
N THR A 9 24.78 -42.57 36.66
CA THR A 9 24.74 -42.60 38.14
C THR A 9 23.35 -42.22 38.59
N LEU A 10 22.74 -43.13 39.34
CA LEU A 10 21.56 -42.98 40.18
C LEU A 10 21.97 -42.36 41.52
N ALA A 11 21.07 -41.63 42.15
CA ALA A 11 20.78 -41.61 43.58
C ALA A 11 19.81 -40.46 43.88
N LEU A 12 18.85 -40.64 44.50
CA LEU A 12 18.36 -40.98 45.83
C LEU A 12 17.35 -39.92 46.29
N GLY A 13 16.19 -40.38 46.68
CA GLY A 13 15.07 -39.57 47.09
C GLY A 13 15.20 -39.00 48.51
N ALA A 14 14.42 -37.96 48.75
CA ALA A 14 14.03 -37.53 50.08
C ALA A 14 12.54 -37.19 50.06
N ALA A 15 11.78 -37.94 50.80
CA ALA A 15 10.38 -37.73 51.14
C ALA A 15 10.27 -36.56 52.11
N LEU A 16 9.45 -35.58 51.86
CA LEU A 16 8.99 -34.63 52.88
C LEU A 16 7.46 -34.56 52.84
N SER A 17 6.94 -34.69 54.03
CA SER A 17 5.54 -34.83 54.40
C SER A 17 4.68 -33.63 54.03
N ALA A 18 3.48 -33.90 53.51
CA ALA A 18 2.45 -32.92 53.22
C ALA A 18 1.75 -32.46 54.49
N ALA A 19 1.72 -31.15 54.72
CA ALA A 19 0.76 -30.53 55.63
C ALA A 19 -0.43 -30.02 54.79
N VAL A 20 -1.60 -30.58 55.01
CA VAL A 20 -2.86 -30.13 54.39
C VAL A 20 -3.36 -28.90 55.12
N LEU A 21 -3.28 -27.74 54.46
CA LEU A 21 -4.02 -26.55 54.87
C LEU A 21 -5.28 -26.48 54.02
N ALA A 22 -6.43 -26.70 54.64
CA ALA A 22 -7.73 -26.47 54.06
C ALA A 22 -7.95 -24.95 53.89
N GLY A 23 -7.67 -24.43 52.70
CA GLY A 23 -8.02 -23.06 52.28
C GLY A 23 -9.40 -23.06 51.62
N ALA A 24 -10.33 -22.28 52.18
CA ALA A 24 -11.65 -22.07 51.61
C ALA A 24 -11.56 -21.55 50.18
N ALA A 25 -12.17 -22.25 49.22
CA ALA A 25 -12.27 -21.83 47.83
C ALA A 25 -13.21 -20.61 47.77
N VAL A 26 -12.67 -19.45 47.40
CA VAL A 26 -13.46 -18.31 46.96
C VAL A 26 -13.91 -18.64 45.55
N PRO A 27 -15.20 -18.56 45.19
CA PRO A 27 -15.63 -18.79 43.83
C PRO A 27 -15.05 -17.69 42.95
N ALA A 28 -14.24 -18.08 41.95
CA ALA A 28 -13.78 -17.19 40.91
C ALA A 28 -15.04 -16.72 40.14
N THR A 29 -15.40 -15.45 40.29
CA THR A 29 -16.33 -14.79 39.38
C THR A 29 -15.69 -14.85 38.00
N ALA A 30 -16.31 -15.62 37.11
CA ALA A 30 -15.95 -15.61 35.70
C ALA A 30 -16.08 -14.18 35.21
N ALA A 31 -14.94 -13.57 34.88
CA ALA A 31 -14.96 -12.30 34.14
C ALA A 31 -15.69 -12.58 32.85
N SER A 32 -16.87 -11.96 32.66
CA SER A 32 -17.56 -11.93 31.39
C SER A 32 -16.61 -11.29 30.38
N THR A 33 -16.08 -12.08 29.44
CA THR A 33 -15.46 -11.58 28.23
C THR A 33 -16.47 -10.62 27.59
N PRO A 34 -16.11 -9.36 27.32
CA PRO A 34 -16.99 -8.49 26.55
C PRO A 34 -17.18 -9.17 25.19
N THR A 35 -18.42 -9.59 24.91
CA THR A 35 -18.86 -9.94 23.56
C THR A 35 -18.88 -8.64 22.77
N GLY A 36 -17.71 -8.21 22.27
CA GLY A 36 -17.65 -7.17 21.26
C GLY A 36 -18.46 -7.68 20.07
N THR A 37 -19.54 -7.00 19.72
CA THR A 37 -20.22 -7.20 18.46
C THR A 37 -19.15 -7.13 17.38
N ALA A 38 -18.99 -8.21 16.60
CA ALA A 38 -18.07 -8.23 15.46
C ALA A 38 -18.43 -7.04 14.58
N ALA A 39 -17.42 -6.24 14.18
CA ALA A 39 -17.65 -5.12 13.29
C ALA A 39 -18.38 -5.62 12.04
N SER A 40 -19.49 -4.99 11.71
CA SER A 40 -20.27 -5.36 10.54
C SER A 40 -19.79 -4.53 9.34
N TYR A 41 -19.29 -5.21 8.32
CA TYR A 41 -18.91 -4.59 7.05
C TYR A 41 -19.92 -4.93 5.97
N ILE A 42 -20.24 -3.96 5.12
CA ILE A 42 -21.10 -4.13 3.94
C ILE A 42 -20.22 -3.87 2.72
N VAL A 43 -20.12 -4.86 1.85
CA VAL A 43 -19.39 -4.76 0.59
C VAL A 43 -20.38 -4.59 -0.57
N ARG A 44 -20.16 -3.58 -1.40
CA ARG A 44 -20.89 -3.34 -2.65
C ARG A 44 -19.90 -3.42 -3.78
N ALA A 45 -20.00 -4.46 -4.61
CA ALA A 45 -19.15 -4.68 -5.75
C ALA A 45 -19.73 -4.05 -7.02
N PHE A 46 -18.88 -3.32 -7.76
CA PHE A 46 -19.17 -2.74 -9.06
C PHE A 46 -18.28 -3.41 -10.10
N LYS A 47 -18.87 -4.02 -11.11
CA LYS A 47 -18.11 -4.69 -12.15
C LYS A 47 -17.43 -3.68 -13.08
N ALA A 48 -16.30 -4.09 -13.65
CA ALA A 48 -15.64 -3.38 -14.73
C ALA A 48 -16.61 -3.12 -15.90
N VAL A 49 -16.37 -2.05 -16.63
CA VAL A 49 -17.20 -1.63 -17.77
C VAL A 49 -16.64 -2.27 -19.05
N GLY A 50 -17.53 -2.88 -19.86
CA GLY A 50 -17.12 -3.44 -21.15
C GLY A 50 -16.10 -4.55 -21.04
N SER A 51 -14.93 -4.38 -21.66
CA SER A 51 -13.83 -5.36 -21.70
C SER A 51 -12.68 -5.02 -20.74
N GLU A 52 -12.84 -4.00 -19.90
CA GLU A 52 -11.84 -3.61 -18.91
C GLU A 52 -11.56 -4.72 -17.91
N SER A 53 -10.30 -4.89 -17.55
CA SER A 53 -9.90 -5.99 -16.66
C SER A 53 -8.67 -5.62 -15.85
N LYS A 54 -8.48 -6.36 -14.74
CA LYS A 54 -7.36 -6.16 -13.84
C LYS A 54 -7.32 -4.74 -13.27
N PRO A 55 -8.37 -4.34 -12.48
CA PRO A 55 -8.32 -3.09 -11.74
C PRO A 55 -7.17 -3.13 -10.75
N ASP A 56 -6.42 -2.04 -10.67
CA ASP A 56 -5.20 -1.93 -9.90
C ASP A 56 -5.25 -0.73 -8.95
N ASP A 57 -4.82 0.44 -9.38
CA ASP A 57 -4.78 1.62 -8.53
C ASP A 57 -6.09 2.42 -8.57
N ILE A 58 -6.37 3.17 -7.50
CA ILE A 58 -7.62 3.91 -7.30
C ILE A 58 -7.37 5.24 -6.59
N VAL A 59 -7.88 6.33 -7.14
CA VAL A 59 -7.73 7.68 -6.57
C VAL A 59 -9.02 8.48 -6.64
N ARG A 60 -9.11 9.56 -5.83
CA ARG A 60 -10.23 10.50 -5.84
C ARG A 60 -9.81 11.86 -6.38
N LEU A 61 -10.55 12.40 -7.33
CA LEU A 61 -10.47 13.79 -7.76
C LEU A 61 -11.85 14.43 -7.76
N GLY A 62 -12.05 15.42 -6.90
CA GLY A 62 -13.36 16.03 -6.69
C GLY A 62 -14.41 15.05 -6.16
N ASP A 63 -15.55 14.95 -6.84
CA ASP A 63 -16.66 14.05 -6.49
C ASP A 63 -16.61 12.71 -7.25
N SER A 64 -15.50 12.37 -7.86
CA SER A 64 -15.31 11.13 -8.61
C SER A 64 -14.12 10.34 -8.12
N ILE A 65 -14.21 9.02 -8.25
CA ILE A 65 -13.08 8.11 -8.15
C ILE A 65 -12.64 7.70 -9.55
N TYR A 66 -11.37 7.40 -9.70
CA TYR A 66 -10.74 6.98 -10.94
C TYR A 66 -9.97 5.71 -10.66
N VAL A 67 -10.14 4.71 -11.50
CA VAL A 67 -9.56 3.39 -11.36
C VAL A 67 -8.74 3.07 -12.60
N ALA A 68 -7.52 2.61 -12.42
CA ALA A 68 -6.69 2.06 -13.47
C ALA A 68 -7.05 0.58 -13.70
N PHE A 69 -7.42 0.23 -14.91
CA PHE A 69 -7.58 -1.15 -15.37
C PHE A 69 -6.39 -1.48 -16.27
N GLN A 70 -5.53 -2.38 -15.85
CA GLN A 70 -4.29 -2.74 -16.57
C GLN A 70 -4.54 -3.55 -17.84
N ASN A 71 -5.74 -4.15 -18.02
CA ASN A 71 -6.16 -4.93 -19.20
C ASN A 71 -5.21 -6.09 -19.54
N GLY A 72 -4.38 -6.53 -18.59
CA GLY A 72 -3.40 -7.58 -18.75
C GLY A 72 -2.14 -7.17 -19.54
N VAL A 73 -1.90 -5.87 -19.72
CA VAL A 73 -0.63 -5.34 -20.27
C VAL A 73 0.51 -5.73 -19.34
N GLY A 74 1.64 -6.12 -19.91
CA GLY A 74 2.81 -6.57 -19.15
C GLY A 74 3.61 -5.44 -18.52
N PRO A 75 4.49 -5.73 -17.54
CA PRO A 75 5.17 -4.74 -16.71
C PRO A 75 6.20 -3.86 -17.44
N MET A 76 6.59 -4.22 -18.66
CA MET A 76 7.41 -3.39 -19.56
C MET A 76 6.60 -2.81 -20.74
N GLY A 77 5.26 -2.91 -20.68
CA GLY A 77 4.34 -2.49 -21.75
C GLY A 77 4.10 -3.57 -22.81
N GLU A 78 4.41 -4.83 -22.54
CA GLU A 78 4.16 -5.93 -23.47
C GLU A 78 2.66 -6.12 -23.68
N PRO A 79 2.23 -6.43 -24.93
CA PRO A 79 0.84 -6.69 -25.20
C PRO A 79 0.28 -7.82 -24.32
N SER A 80 -0.94 -7.64 -23.82
CA SER A 80 -1.67 -8.72 -23.12
C SER A 80 -1.90 -9.94 -24.01
N SER A 81 -2.31 -11.05 -23.43
CA SER A 81 -2.69 -12.27 -24.18
C SER A 81 -3.86 -12.04 -25.16
N THR A 82 -4.62 -10.97 -24.98
CA THR A 82 -5.72 -10.56 -25.89
C THR A 82 -5.30 -9.46 -26.87
N GLY A 83 -4.04 -9.03 -26.82
CA GLY A 83 -3.49 -7.99 -27.69
C GLY A 83 -3.68 -6.55 -27.20
N ALA A 84 -4.16 -6.33 -25.97
CA ALA A 84 -4.23 -4.98 -25.39
C ALA A 84 -2.82 -4.44 -25.12
N THR A 85 -2.58 -3.18 -25.48
CA THR A 85 -1.32 -2.44 -25.28
C THR A 85 -1.50 -1.19 -24.43
N ALA A 86 -2.71 -0.99 -23.90
CA ALA A 86 -3.05 0.18 -23.11
C ALA A 86 -3.88 -0.23 -21.88
N SER A 87 -3.64 0.45 -20.79
CA SER A 87 -4.52 0.47 -19.63
C SER A 87 -5.66 1.45 -19.84
N THR A 88 -6.76 1.29 -19.09
CA THR A 88 -7.91 2.19 -19.10
C THR A 88 -8.05 2.85 -17.75
N VAL A 89 -8.13 4.18 -17.71
CA VAL A 89 -8.58 4.92 -16.52
C VAL A 89 -10.09 5.12 -16.63
N GLN A 90 -10.86 4.51 -15.74
CA GLN A 90 -12.31 4.59 -15.70
C GLN A 90 -12.75 5.48 -14.54
N GLN A 91 -13.59 6.46 -14.83
CA GLN A 91 -14.25 7.31 -13.83
C GLN A 91 -15.49 6.62 -13.27
N TYR A 92 -15.67 6.74 -11.95
CA TYR A 92 -16.93 6.40 -11.25
C TYR A 92 -17.38 7.54 -10.36
N SER A 93 -18.69 7.70 -10.20
CA SER A 93 -19.23 8.51 -9.11
C SER A 93 -19.06 7.78 -7.78
N LEU A 94 -19.20 8.50 -6.66
CA LEU A 94 -19.20 7.90 -5.32
C LEU A 94 -20.41 6.95 -5.05
N ASP A 95 -21.36 6.87 -5.99
CA ASP A 95 -22.42 5.86 -5.99
C ASP A 95 -22.07 4.62 -6.80
N GLY A 96 -20.85 4.56 -7.37
CA GLY A 96 -20.36 3.46 -8.20
C GLY A 96 -20.89 3.47 -9.64
N LYS A 97 -21.49 4.58 -10.12
CA LYS A 97 -21.92 4.69 -11.52
C LYS A 97 -20.72 5.03 -12.40
N PRO A 98 -20.50 4.28 -13.49
CA PRO A 98 -19.42 4.57 -14.42
C PRO A 98 -19.68 5.89 -15.17
N GLY A 99 -18.60 6.63 -15.39
CA GLY A 99 -18.55 7.86 -16.19
C GLY A 99 -17.70 7.69 -17.44
N ALA A 100 -16.88 8.69 -17.74
CA ALA A 100 -15.95 8.67 -18.86
C ALA A 100 -14.76 7.70 -18.61
N SER A 101 -14.12 7.27 -19.71
CA SER A 101 -12.89 6.47 -19.64
C SER A 101 -11.85 6.99 -20.65
N TRP A 102 -10.57 6.71 -20.36
CA TRP A 102 -9.43 7.12 -21.18
C TRP A 102 -8.41 5.98 -21.24
N ASN A 103 -7.87 5.75 -22.43
CA ASN A 103 -6.79 4.78 -22.61
C ASN A 103 -5.43 5.48 -22.52
N ILE A 104 -4.52 4.85 -21.81
CA ILE A 104 -3.11 5.26 -21.67
C ILE A 104 -2.24 4.07 -22.08
N THR A 105 -1.33 4.27 -23.03
CA THR A 105 -0.44 3.22 -23.53
C THR A 105 0.49 2.72 -22.41
N GLY A 106 0.59 1.40 -22.28
CA GLY A 106 1.37 0.72 -21.25
C GLY A 106 0.52 0.20 -20.09
N LYS A 107 1.16 -0.47 -19.16
CA LYS A 107 0.59 -0.92 -17.89
C LYS A 107 0.63 0.24 -16.90
N ILE A 108 -0.52 0.73 -16.46
CA ILE A 108 -0.56 1.72 -15.37
C ILE A 108 -0.31 0.98 -14.06
N ASP A 109 0.70 1.43 -13.31
CA ASP A 109 1.00 0.94 -11.97
C ASP A 109 0.72 2.00 -10.90
N GLY A 110 0.88 3.29 -11.22
CA GLY A 110 0.57 4.38 -10.31
C GLY A 110 -0.44 5.37 -10.86
N LEU A 111 -1.47 5.70 -10.06
CA LEU A 111 -2.31 6.87 -10.22
C LEU A 111 -2.04 7.86 -9.08
N GLY A 112 -2.08 9.15 -9.40
CA GLY A 112 -1.98 10.23 -8.43
C GLY A 112 -2.93 11.36 -8.77
N THR A 113 -3.12 12.30 -7.85
CA THR A 113 -4.00 13.44 -8.08
C THR A 113 -3.28 14.77 -7.86
N ASP A 114 -3.63 15.74 -8.69
CA ASP A 114 -3.29 17.15 -8.53
C ASP A 114 -4.59 17.97 -8.48
N PRO A 115 -5.23 18.03 -7.30
CA PRO A 115 -6.51 18.72 -7.15
C PRO A 115 -6.43 20.22 -7.49
N ALA A 116 -5.26 20.85 -7.27
CA ALA A 116 -5.07 22.26 -7.55
C ALA A 116 -5.20 22.58 -9.06
N ASN A 117 -4.84 21.63 -9.92
CA ASN A 117 -4.95 21.75 -11.37
C ASN A 117 -6.06 20.86 -11.98
N SER A 118 -6.93 20.26 -11.14
CA SER A 118 -8.04 19.39 -11.55
C SER A 118 -7.61 18.29 -12.54
N ARG A 119 -6.51 17.61 -12.25
CA ARG A 119 -5.95 16.55 -13.10
C ARG A 119 -5.46 15.35 -12.28
N LEU A 120 -5.31 14.25 -12.99
CA LEU A 120 -4.65 13.04 -12.52
C LEU A 120 -3.23 12.95 -13.09
N PHE A 121 -2.42 12.17 -12.44
CA PHE A 121 -1.15 11.66 -12.92
C PHE A 121 -1.25 10.15 -13.11
N ALA A 122 -0.49 9.61 -14.07
CA ALA A 122 -0.28 8.18 -14.20
C ALA A 122 1.18 7.89 -14.56
N THR A 123 1.72 6.82 -13.99
CA THR A 123 2.96 6.17 -14.41
C THR A 123 2.63 4.88 -15.13
N THR A 124 3.48 4.48 -16.07
CA THR A 124 3.33 3.22 -16.77
C THR A 124 4.63 2.43 -16.78
N ASN A 125 4.51 1.10 -16.79
CA ASN A 125 5.59 0.13 -17.00
C ASN A 125 6.61 0.11 -15.84
N GLU A 126 6.24 -0.54 -14.75
CA GLU A 126 7.01 -0.63 -13.49
C GLU A 126 8.39 -1.27 -13.62
N ASP A 127 8.57 -2.21 -14.55
CA ASP A 127 9.85 -2.94 -14.72
C ASP A 127 10.82 -2.29 -15.71
N GLY A 128 10.36 -1.31 -16.48
CA GLY A 128 11.20 -0.61 -17.45
C GLY A 128 10.38 0.01 -18.58
N ASN A 129 11.01 0.84 -19.40
CA ASN A 129 10.32 1.57 -20.48
C ASN A 129 9.19 2.48 -19.96
N SER A 130 9.38 3.08 -18.79
CA SER A 130 8.38 3.86 -18.08
C SER A 130 8.10 5.19 -18.75
N SER A 131 6.83 5.64 -18.66
CA SER A 131 6.37 6.96 -19.09
C SER A 131 5.54 7.62 -18.00
N PHE A 132 5.44 8.95 -18.06
CA PHE A 132 4.60 9.75 -17.18
C PHE A 132 3.47 10.37 -17.99
N HIS A 133 2.26 10.42 -17.42
CA HIS A 133 1.09 10.95 -18.08
C HIS A 133 0.34 11.92 -17.17
N THR A 134 -0.33 12.90 -17.76
CA THR A 134 -1.36 13.69 -17.08
C THR A 134 -2.70 13.44 -17.74
N LEU A 135 -3.76 13.36 -16.95
CA LEU A 135 -5.13 13.22 -17.41
C LEU A 135 -5.98 14.34 -16.82
N SER A 136 -6.54 15.18 -17.67
CA SER A 136 -7.45 16.28 -17.30
C SER A 136 -8.87 15.91 -17.73
N PRO A 137 -9.73 15.35 -16.85
CA PRO A 137 -11.02 14.77 -17.26
C PRO A 137 -11.95 15.74 -17.98
N ALA A 138 -11.85 17.04 -17.69
CA ALA A 138 -12.66 18.08 -18.32
C ALA A 138 -12.23 18.44 -19.75
N ALA A 139 -11.05 18.01 -20.22
CA ALA A 139 -10.50 18.40 -21.52
C ALA A 139 -10.99 17.53 -22.71
N GLY A 140 -11.88 16.56 -22.46
CA GLY A 140 -12.47 15.73 -23.52
C GLY A 140 -11.41 14.92 -24.29
N ALA A 141 -11.34 15.08 -25.62
CA ALA A 141 -10.38 14.34 -26.46
C ALA A 141 -8.90 14.66 -26.18
N GLU A 142 -8.61 15.84 -25.66
CA GLU A 142 -7.24 16.29 -25.31
C GLU A 142 -6.92 16.00 -23.81
N ALA A 143 -7.65 15.11 -23.18
CA ALA A 143 -7.53 14.85 -21.75
C ALA A 143 -6.16 14.29 -21.37
N VAL A 144 -5.62 13.36 -22.16
CA VAL A 144 -4.35 12.69 -21.87
C VAL A 144 -3.20 13.43 -22.52
N LYS A 145 -2.14 13.65 -21.75
CA LYS A 145 -0.88 14.19 -22.26
C LYS A 145 0.27 13.31 -21.78
N ASP A 146 1.10 12.90 -22.73
CA ASP A 146 2.23 12.02 -22.51
C ASP A 146 3.53 12.80 -22.25
N TYR A 147 4.39 12.25 -21.40
CA TYR A 147 5.70 12.80 -21.09
C TYR A 147 6.74 11.69 -21.09
N THR A 148 7.89 12.00 -21.68
CA THR A 148 9.07 11.13 -21.61
C THR A 148 9.92 11.48 -20.40
N TYR A 149 10.30 10.47 -19.64
CA TYR A 149 11.21 10.66 -18.51
C TYR A 149 12.61 11.05 -18.95
N THR A 150 13.23 11.94 -18.17
CA THR A 150 14.67 12.20 -18.17
C THR A 150 15.20 12.13 -16.74
N GLY A 151 16.44 11.69 -16.58
CA GLY A 151 17.08 11.61 -15.25
C GLY A 151 16.78 10.36 -14.43
N LEU A 152 16.01 9.39 -14.95
CA LEU A 152 15.95 8.06 -14.34
C LEU A 152 17.33 7.41 -14.46
N SER A 153 17.89 6.97 -13.30
CA SER A 153 19.24 6.42 -13.22
C SER A 153 19.26 4.95 -12.76
N HIS A 154 18.12 4.30 -12.70
CA HIS A 154 17.97 2.87 -12.42
C HIS A 154 17.43 2.15 -13.65
N GLY A 155 17.55 0.82 -13.68
CA GLY A 155 17.12 0.01 -14.84
C GLY A 155 15.64 -0.34 -14.85
N GLY A 156 14.92 -0.06 -13.76
CA GLY A 156 13.48 -0.33 -13.62
C GLY A 156 12.61 0.82 -14.12
N GLY A 157 11.34 0.74 -13.78
CA GLY A 157 10.33 1.71 -14.13
C GLY A 157 9.97 2.66 -12.99
N THR A 158 8.75 3.14 -13.03
CA THR A 158 8.20 4.00 -11.99
C THR A 158 6.80 3.52 -11.62
N ASP A 159 6.44 3.67 -10.37
CA ASP A 159 5.20 3.21 -9.79
C ASP A 159 4.38 4.38 -9.20
N ALA A 160 3.84 4.24 -8.00
CA ALA A 160 2.91 5.17 -7.38
C ALA A 160 3.38 6.62 -7.35
N ILE A 161 2.40 7.54 -7.32
CA ILE A 161 2.59 8.99 -7.39
C ILE A 161 1.85 9.68 -6.26
N SER A 162 2.53 10.57 -5.53
CA SER A 162 1.91 11.50 -4.58
C SER A 162 2.35 12.93 -4.82
N VAL A 163 1.48 13.89 -4.50
CA VAL A 163 1.87 15.30 -4.39
C VAL A 163 2.15 15.61 -2.92
N TYR A 164 3.41 15.82 -2.60
CA TYR A 164 3.87 16.10 -1.25
C TYR A 164 4.61 17.43 -1.18
N GLN A 165 4.15 18.34 -0.31
CA GLN A 165 4.72 19.69 -0.16
C GLN A 165 4.88 20.45 -1.50
N GLY A 166 3.87 20.29 -2.40
CA GLY A 166 3.85 20.92 -3.73
C GLY A 166 4.79 20.28 -4.76
N LYS A 167 5.35 19.13 -4.48
CA LYS A 167 6.23 18.37 -5.37
C LYS A 167 5.57 17.06 -5.77
N ILE A 168 5.72 16.66 -7.02
CA ILE A 168 5.32 15.34 -7.51
C ILE A 168 6.41 14.36 -7.12
N LEU A 169 6.09 13.37 -6.28
CA LEU A 169 6.99 12.28 -5.88
C LEU A 169 6.52 10.99 -6.53
N VAL A 170 7.49 10.20 -7.03
CA VAL A 170 7.24 8.95 -7.75
C VAL A 170 8.15 7.87 -7.18
N SER A 171 7.59 6.69 -6.91
CA SER A 171 8.35 5.51 -6.51
C SER A 171 9.22 5.02 -7.67
N ALA A 172 10.46 4.64 -7.37
CA ALA A 172 11.38 4.06 -8.33
C ALA A 172 11.28 2.53 -8.23
N SER A 173 10.27 1.97 -8.87
CA SER A 173 10.05 0.53 -8.88
C SER A 173 11.28 -0.23 -9.36
N ASN A 174 11.53 -1.40 -8.79
CA ASN A 174 12.58 -2.34 -9.16
C ASN A 174 13.98 -1.67 -9.33
N PRO A 175 14.53 -1.00 -8.31
CA PRO A 175 15.85 -0.39 -8.40
C PRO A 175 16.90 -1.46 -8.67
N SER A 176 17.60 -1.38 -9.80
CA SER A 176 18.53 -2.39 -10.28
C SER A 176 19.92 -2.35 -9.63
N SER A 177 20.12 -1.43 -8.69
CA SER A 177 21.41 -1.25 -8.02
C SER A 177 21.25 -1.04 -6.52
N THR A 178 22.30 -1.40 -5.76
CA THR A 178 22.35 -1.24 -4.30
C THR A 178 22.58 0.20 -3.83
N SER A 179 22.43 1.18 -4.71
CA SER A 179 22.60 2.60 -4.40
C SER A 179 21.80 3.49 -5.36
N GLY A 180 20.70 2.96 -5.91
CA GLY A 180 19.78 3.70 -6.77
C GLY A 180 18.83 4.60 -5.99
N PRO A 181 18.10 5.47 -6.66
CA PRO A 181 16.99 6.20 -6.05
C PRO A 181 15.86 5.25 -5.70
N ALA A 182 15.22 5.44 -4.53
CA ALA A 182 13.97 4.80 -4.16
C ALA A 182 12.77 5.70 -4.47
N VAL A 183 12.97 7.02 -4.43
CA VAL A 183 11.94 8.01 -4.77
C VAL A 183 12.56 9.13 -5.59
N TYR A 184 11.85 9.52 -6.63
CA TYR A 184 12.16 10.71 -7.44
C TYR A 184 11.17 11.84 -7.17
N GLN A 185 11.64 13.08 -7.26
CA GLN A 185 10.82 14.24 -7.55
C GLN A 185 10.73 14.40 -9.07
N VAL A 186 9.53 14.60 -9.59
CA VAL A 186 9.27 14.83 -11.02
C VAL A 186 8.89 16.29 -11.26
N SER A 187 9.46 16.89 -12.30
CA SER A 187 9.11 18.22 -12.79
C SER A 187 8.69 18.15 -14.26
N LEU A 188 7.52 18.69 -14.58
CA LEU A 188 6.95 18.63 -15.93
C LEU A 188 7.26 19.90 -16.73
N SER A 189 7.80 19.75 -17.95
CA SER A 189 8.05 20.86 -18.87
C SER A 189 7.92 20.38 -20.32
N GLY A 190 7.10 21.06 -21.11
CA GLY A 190 6.83 20.62 -22.49
C GLY A 190 6.25 19.21 -22.53
N SER A 191 7.00 18.28 -23.12
CA SER A 191 6.72 16.83 -23.14
C SER A 191 7.71 16.01 -22.29
N THR A 192 8.41 16.66 -21.35
CA THR A 192 9.43 16.03 -20.53
C THR A 192 9.00 15.96 -19.07
N ALA A 193 9.18 14.80 -18.45
CA ALA A 193 9.11 14.54 -17.01
C ALA A 193 10.54 14.39 -16.47
N ALA A 194 11.12 15.47 -15.95
CA ALA A 194 12.47 15.45 -15.39
C ALA A 194 12.47 14.89 -13.98
N ALA A 195 13.11 13.73 -13.78
CA ALA A 195 13.23 13.04 -12.51
C ALA A 195 14.54 13.39 -11.80
N THR A 196 14.45 13.73 -10.51
CA THR A 196 15.60 13.99 -9.64
C THR A 196 15.46 13.19 -8.35
N PRO A 197 16.51 12.49 -7.88
CA PRO A 197 16.44 11.67 -6.66
C PRO A 197 16.05 12.48 -5.42
N VAL A 198 15.17 11.93 -4.59
CA VAL A 198 14.82 12.45 -3.25
C VAL A 198 15.58 11.73 -2.17
N PHE A 199 15.51 10.39 -2.16
CA PHE A 199 16.34 9.53 -1.32
C PHE A 199 16.64 8.20 -2.03
N ARG A 200 17.63 7.48 -1.49
CA ARG A 200 18.15 6.26 -2.10
C ARG A 200 17.64 5.01 -1.40
N ASP A 201 17.68 3.90 -2.12
CA ASP A 201 17.35 2.56 -1.64
C ASP A 201 18.20 2.12 -0.44
N ASN A 202 19.41 2.65 -0.29
CA ASN A 202 20.35 2.38 0.80
C ASN A 202 20.52 3.57 1.78
N ALA A 203 19.58 4.47 1.85
CA ALA A 203 19.63 5.59 2.77
C ALA A 203 19.59 5.15 4.25
N MET A 204 20.13 5.99 5.13
CA MET A 204 19.99 5.79 6.58
C MET A 204 18.59 6.18 7.03
N ALA A 205 17.93 5.32 7.80
CA ALA A 205 16.62 5.57 8.41
C ALA A 205 16.65 5.25 9.91
N ARG A 206 15.83 5.96 10.69
CA ARG A 206 15.59 5.64 12.12
C ARG A 206 14.56 4.52 12.19
N LEU A 207 14.79 3.53 13.07
CA LEU A 207 13.79 2.51 13.33
C LEU A 207 12.58 3.12 14.05
N ALA A 208 11.39 2.90 13.51
CA ALA A 208 10.15 3.45 14.04
C ALA A 208 9.51 2.57 15.13
N ASP A 209 9.89 1.30 15.19
CA ASP A 209 9.37 0.25 16.10
C ASP A 209 10.22 0.04 17.36
N GLY A 210 11.19 0.89 17.62
CA GLY A 210 12.14 0.70 18.72
C GLY A 210 12.51 1.96 19.50
N ALA A 211 13.54 1.86 20.34
CA ALA A 211 14.12 3.00 21.03
C ALA A 211 14.62 4.03 20.02
N GLN A 212 14.25 5.29 20.21
CA GLN A 212 14.41 6.41 19.24
C GLN A 212 15.85 6.68 18.71
N ALA A 213 16.85 5.97 19.21
CA ALA A 213 18.25 6.14 18.82
C ALA A 213 18.74 5.14 17.75
N ASN A 214 17.98 4.11 17.46
CA ASN A 214 18.43 3.07 16.52
C ASN A 214 18.21 3.51 15.08
N THR A 215 19.25 3.35 14.27
CA THR A 215 19.21 3.58 12.82
C THR A 215 19.59 2.30 12.08
N ALA A 216 19.07 2.16 10.86
CA ALA A 216 19.44 1.11 9.93
C ALA A 216 19.75 1.73 8.56
N THR A 217 20.61 1.07 7.80
CA THR A 217 20.73 1.33 6.38
C THR A 217 19.62 0.56 5.67
N LEU A 218 18.82 1.24 4.87
CA LEU A 218 17.81 0.61 4.04
C LEU A 218 18.47 -0.30 2.99
N ALA A 219 17.72 -1.25 2.45
CA ALA A 219 18.13 -2.11 1.34
C ALA A 219 16.89 -2.39 0.48
N LEU A 220 16.26 -1.30 -0.01
CA LEU A 220 15.00 -1.40 -0.72
C LEU A 220 15.21 -2.00 -2.10
N THR A 221 14.40 -3.01 -2.41
CA THR A 221 14.45 -3.72 -3.69
C THR A 221 13.18 -3.52 -4.52
N ASP A 222 12.11 -3.04 -3.87
CA ASP A 222 10.78 -2.96 -4.45
C ASP A 222 10.00 -1.76 -3.92
N PRO A 223 10.47 -0.51 -4.15
CA PRO A 223 9.69 0.69 -3.88
C PRO A 223 8.42 0.71 -4.74
N ASP A 224 7.27 0.59 -4.11
CA ASP A 224 5.97 0.36 -4.74
C ASP A 224 5.00 1.50 -4.43
N SER A 225 3.93 1.27 -3.69
CA SER A 225 2.93 2.28 -3.41
C SER A 225 3.44 3.43 -2.54
N ASN A 226 2.82 4.60 -2.67
CA ASN A 226 3.14 5.74 -1.81
C ASN A 226 1.91 6.62 -1.55
N ILE A 227 1.87 7.25 -0.39
CA ILE A 227 0.80 8.14 0.03
C ILE A 227 1.32 9.23 0.96
N VAL A 228 0.60 10.34 1.08
CA VAL A 228 0.79 11.31 2.16
C VAL A 228 -0.11 10.93 3.33
N VAL A 229 0.48 10.58 4.46
CA VAL A 229 -0.24 10.19 5.67
C VAL A 229 -1.13 11.34 6.16
N PRO A 230 -2.43 11.13 6.38
CA PRO A 230 -3.33 12.20 6.79
C PRO A 230 -3.01 12.73 8.19
N SER A 231 -3.36 13.99 8.46
CA SER A 231 -3.11 14.65 9.75
C SER A 231 -3.83 14.02 10.94
N THR A 232 -4.84 13.19 10.67
CA THR A 232 -5.59 12.43 11.69
C THR A 232 -4.92 11.13 12.11
N SER A 233 -3.88 10.71 11.41
CA SER A 233 -3.12 9.51 11.78
C SER A 233 -2.42 9.72 13.13
N PRO A 234 -2.46 8.74 14.05
CA PRO A 234 -1.82 8.83 15.36
C PRO A 234 -0.30 8.87 15.28
N ARG A 235 0.28 8.39 14.17
CA ARG A 235 1.72 8.42 13.90
C ARG A 235 1.99 8.86 12.47
N PHE A 236 3.15 9.42 12.23
CA PHE A 236 3.65 9.85 10.91
C PHE A 236 2.74 10.86 10.19
N ALA A 237 1.83 11.52 10.92
CA ALA A 237 0.89 12.49 10.38
C ALA A 237 1.58 13.54 9.51
N GLY A 238 1.09 13.76 8.29
CA GLY A 238 1.62 14.72 7.33
C GLY A 238 2.92 14.32 6.66
N GLN A 239 3.47 13.13 6.91
CA GLN A 239 4.68 12.63 6.25
C GLN A 239 4.32 11.93 4.92
N PHE A 240 5.26 11.90 4.00
CA PHE A 240 5.23 11.00 2.86
C PHE A 240 5.57 9.59 3.34
N MET A 241 4.83 8.61 2.89
CA MET A 241 5.06 7.19 3.15
C MET A 241 5.32 6.48 1.82
N LEU A 242 6.40 5.73 1.76
CA LEU A 242 6.71 4.76 0.71
C LEU A 242 6.50 3.37 1.28
N ASP A 243 5.79 2.52 0.57
CA ASP A 243 5.82 1.07 0.77
C ASP A 243 6.92 0.46 -0.09
N SER A 244 7.75 -0.38 0.50
CA SER A 244 8.66 -1.25 -0.22
C SER A 244 8.18 -2.68 -0.03
N GLN A 245 7.41 -3.15 -1.00
CA GLN A 245 6.54 -4.31 -0.92
C GLN A 245 7.34 -5.59 -0.58
N ALA A 246 8.33 -5.95 -1.40
CA ALA A 246 9.11 -7.18 -1.18
C ALA A 246 9.94 -7.13 0.11
N ASP A 247 10.30 -5.94 0.58
CA ASP A 247 11.15 -5.73 1.74
C ASP A 247 10.34 -5.70 3.05
N GLN A 248 9.00 -5.68 2.96
CA GLN A 248 8.09 -5.58 4.11
C GLN A 248 8.41 -4.35 4.97
N GLN A 249 8.56 -3.19 4.32
CA GLN A 249 8.95 -1.96 4.98
C GLN A 249 8.08 -0.78 4.53
N LEU A 250 7.66 0.04 5.51
CA LEU A 250 7.14 1.37 5.24
C LEU A 250 8.21 2.40 5.62
N VAL A 251 8.56 3.25 4.66
CA VAL A 251 9.56 4.32 4.85
C VAL A 251 8.84 5.66 4.89
N PHE A 252 8.99 6.40 5.98
CA PHE A 252 8.37 7.70 6.18
C PHE A 252 9.39 8.81 6.02
N ALA A 253 9.02 9.87 5.29
CA ALA A 253 9.85 11.04 5.03
C ALA A 253 9.13 12.33 5.48
N ASP A 254 9.77 13.12 6.32
CA ASP A 254 9.21 14.36 6.88
C ASP A 254 9.32 15.56 5.93
N SER A 255 10.10 15.42 4.86
CA SER A 255 10.35 16.48 3.87
C SER A 255 10.60 15.91 2.48
N ALA A 256 10.05 16.58 1.45
CA ALA A 256 10.33 16.29 0.06
C ALA A 256 11.70 16.83 -0.43
N ALA A 257 12.36 17.71 0.35
CA ALA A 257 13.60 18.35 -0.08
C ALA A 257 14.85 17.76 0.60
N LYS A 258 14.76 17.49 1.90
CA LYS A 258 15.87 16.93 2.71
C LYS A 258 15.24 15.99 3.75
N PRO A 259 14.80 14.82 3.36
CA PRO A 259 14.05 13.94 4.24
C PRO A 259 14.88 13.40 5.40
N GLN A 260 14.31 13.45 6.62
CA GLN A 260 14.69 12.56 7.69
C GLN A 260 13.84 11.32 7.58
N LEU A 261 14.47 10.18 7.37
CA LEU A 261 13.75 8.93 7.12
C LEU A 261 13.51 8.16 8.42
N GLN A 262 12.32 7.56 8.51
CA GLN A 262 11.99 6.54 9.49
C GLN A 262 11.52 5.29 8.76
N VAL A 263 11.82 4.11 9.29
CA VAL A 263 11.38 2.83 8.72
C VAL A 263 10.62 2.03 9.76
N LEU A 264 9.44 1.56 9.38
CA LEU A 264 8.62 0.61 10.13
C LEU A 264 8.67 -0.74 9.41
N ASN A 265 9.23 -1.74 10.09
CA ASN A 265 9.25 -3.10 9.56
C ASN A 265 7.88 -3.74 9.75
N LEU A 266 7.41 -4.43 8.73
CA LEU A 266 6.11 -5.11 8.72
C LEU A 266 6.31 -6.61 8.94
N ASN A 267 5.28 -7.27 9.47
CA ASN A 267 5.28 -8.73 9.61
C ASN A 267 4.74 -9.45 8.38
N LYS A 268 4.30 -8.72 7.35
CA LYS A 268 3.77 -9.21 6.07
C LYS A 268 4.14 -8.25 4.95
N GLN A 269 4.17 -8.78 3.73
CA GLN A 269 4.24 -8.01 2.50
C GLN A 269 2.89 -7.31 2.26
N VAL A 270 2.92 -6.04 1.92
CA VAL A 270 1.74 -5.24 1.55
C VAL A 270 1.96 -4.61 0.18
N ASP A 271 0.87 -4.36 -0.54
CA ASP A 271 0.86 -3.75 -1.86
C ASP A 271 0.41 -2.28 -1.76
N ASP A 272 -0.62 -2.00 -0.97
CA ASP A 272 -1.10 -0.65 -0.73
C ASP A 272 -1.56 -0.44 0.71
N THR A 273 -1.52 0.81 1.17
CA THR A 273 -1.99 1.20 2.50
C THR A 273 -2.76 2.51 2.43
N ALA A 274 -4.01 2.49 2.88
CA ALA A 274 -4.86 3.65 3.00
C ALA A 274 -5.19 4.01 4.44
N PHE A 275 -5.47 5.29 4.68
CA PHE A 275 -5.76 5.83 6.01
C PHE A 275 -7.14 6.48 6.04
N ALA A 276 -7.98 6.12 7.01
CA ALA A 276 -9.21 6.83 7.27
C ALA A 276 -8.92 8.21 7.86
N SER A 277 -9.25 9.28 7.13
CA SER A 277 -9.08 10.67 7.62
C SER A 277 -10.22 11.13 8.53
N GLY A 278 -11.34 10.39 8.57
CA GLY A 278 -12.51 10.64 9.39
C GLY A 278 -13.17 9.33 9.82
N ALA A 279 -14.09 9.40 10.78
CA ALA A 279 -14.88 8.24 11.19
C ALA A 279 -16.00 7.95 10.17
N GLY A 280 -16.35 6.66 10.00
CA GLY A 280 -17.45 6.24 9.14
C GLY A 280 -17.23 6.46 7.65
N GLN A 281 -16.00 6.61 7.22
CA GLN A 281 -15.65 6.72 5.79
C GLN A 281 -15.94 5.40 5.05
N THR A 282 -16.10 5.48 3.73
CA THR A 282 -16.17 4.32 2.83
C THR A 282 -14.76 3.99 2.36
N LEU A 283 -14.35 2.74 2.55
CA LEU A 283 -13.15 2.19 1.92
C LEU A 283 -13.51 1.66 0.53
N TRP A 284 -12.96 2.28 -0.50
CA TRP A 284 -12.97 1.78 -1.85
C TRP A 284 -11.72 0.94 -2.09
N LEU A 285 -11.87 -0.13 -2.86
CA LEU A 285 -10.76 -0.98 -3.24
C LEU A 285 -10.95 -1.53 -4.64
N THR A 286 -9.86 -1.87 -5.26
CA THR A 286 -9.82 -2.66 -6.50
C THR A 286 -9.68 -4.13 -6.16
N ASP A 287 -10.41 -5.00 -6.87
CA ASP A 287 -10.33 -6.46 -6.73
C ASP A 287 -10.06 -7.09 -8.10
N PRO A 288 -8.78 -7.31 -8.45
CA PRO A 288 -8.40 -7.83 -9.76
C PRO A 288 -8.80 -9.29 -9.99
N ASP A 289 -9.01 -10.07 -8.94
CA ASP A 289 -9.42 -11.48 -9.06
C ASP A 289 -10.89 -11.61 -9.43
N HIS A 290 -11.75 -10.73 -8.90
CA HIS A 290 -13.17 -10.67 -9.24
C HIS A 290 -13.49 -9.68 -10.36
N ASN A 291 -12.50 -8.89 -10.79
CA ASN A 291 -12.62 -7.80 -11.76
C ASN A 291 -13.68 -6.78 -11.35
N THR A 292 -13.61 -6.33 -10.09
CA THR A 292 -14.54 -5.37 -9.49
C THR A 292 -13.83 -4.20 -8.84
N VAL A 293 -14.61 -3.13 -8.64
CA VAL A 293 -14.28 -2.03 -7.74
C VAL A 293 -15.28 -2.12 -6.60
N ASP A 294 -14.81 -2.29 -5.38
CA ASP A 294 -15.67 -2.55 -4.24
C ASP A 294 -15.71 -1.35 -3.29
N ALA A 295 -16.90 -1.04 -2.79
CA ALA A 295 -17.09 -0.06 -1.73
C ALA A 295 -17.45 -0.80 -0.43
N VAL A 296 -16.61 -0.65 0.57
CA VAL A 296 -16.78 -1.24 1.90
C VAL A 296 -17.19 -0.16 2.88
N THR A 297 -18.38 -0.29 3.44
CA THR A 297 -18.84 0.55 4.55
C THR A 297 -18.79 -0.24 5.85
N GLY A 298 -18.38 0.43 6.92
CA GLY A 298 -18.23 -0.19 8.23
C GLY A 298 -17.69 0.80 9.25
N ASP A 299 -17.33 0.30 10.42
CA ASP A 299 -16.88 1.14 11.53
C ASP A 299 -15.37 1.40 11.47
N PHE A 300 -14.95 2.21 10.50
CA PHE A 300 -13.58 2.70 10.41
C PHE A 300 -13.42 3.96 11.25
N ALA A 301 -12.62 3.90 12.30
CA ALA A 301 -12.28 5.08 13.11
C ALA A 301 -11.30 6.00 12.36
N ALA A 302 -11.35 7.30 12.67
CA ALA A 302 -10.34 8.23 12.16
C ALA A 302 -8.92 7.79 12.57
N GLY A 303 -7.98 7.84 11.63
CA GLY A 303 -6.60 7.41 11.81
C GLY A 303 -6.38 5.90 11.64
N THR A 304 -7.43 5.10 11.40
CA THR A 304 -7.28 3.68 11.04
C THR A 304 -6.43 3.56 9.76
N ALA A 305 -5.37 2.76 9.84
CA ALA A 305 -4.59 2.33 8.67
C ALA A 305 -5.04 0.93 8.24
N VAL A 306 -5.34 0.76 6.96
CA VAL A 306 -5.72 -0.52 6.34
C VAL A 306 -4.76 -0.79 5.19
N SER A 307 -4.25 -2.02 5.13
CA SER A 307 -3.31 -2.42 4.07
C SER A 307 -3.82 -3.65 3.32
N THR A 308 -3.47 -3.72 2.05
CA THR A 308 -3.59 -4.92 1.22
C THR A 308 -2.39 -5.82 1.49
N VAL A 309 -2.62 -6.97 2.09
CA VAL A 309 -1.57 -7.98 2.28
C VAL A 309 -1.52 -8.89 1.06
N THR A 310 -0.31 -9.02 0.48
CA THR A 310 -0.04 -9.89 -0.67
C THR A 310 0.78 -11.10 -0.23
N PRO A 311 0.13 -12.23 0.13
CA PRO A 311 0.86 -13.41 0.54
C PRO A 311 1.57 -14.06 -0.66
N LYS A 312 2.70 -14.72 -0.42
CA LYS A 312 3.43 -15.45 -1.48
C LYS A 312 2.60 -16.53 -2.17
N THR A 313 1.54 -17.01 -1.53
CA THR A 313 0.61 -17.99 -2.05
C THR A 313 -0.80 -17.71 -1.54
N GLY A 314 -1.79 -17.84 -2.42
CA GLY A 314 -3.19 -17.52 -2.11
C GLY A 314 -3.56 -16.09 -2.48
N ALA A 315 -4.82 -15.74 -2.28
CA ALA A 315 -5.36 -14.43 -2.58
C ALA A 315 -4.90 -13.37 -1.57
N GLY A 316 -4.80 -12.12 -2.01
CA GLY A 316 -4.62 -10.96 -1.15
C GLY A 316 -5.79 -10.79 -0.18
N TYR A 317 -5.57 -10.05 0.91
CA TYR A 317 -6.61 -9.78 1.88
C TYR A 317 -6.39 -8.43 2.59
N LEU A 318 -7.47 -7.86 3.13
CA LEU A 318 -7.39 -6.65 3.94
C LEU A 318 -6.92 -6.93 5.37
N ALA A 319 -6.02 -6.09 5.85
CA ALA A 319 -5.55 -6.12 7.24
C ALA A 319 -5.54 -4.73 7.85
N SER A 320 -5.83 -4.62 9.14
CA SER A 320 -5.53 -3.43 9.92
C SER A 320 -4.04 -3.39 10.24
N LEU A 321 -3.41 -2.24 10.04
CA LEU A 321 -2.00 -2.00 10.32
C LEU A 321 -1.83 -1.30 11.68
N ASN A 322 -1.05 -1.90 12.56
CA ASN A 322 -0.58 -1.25 13.78
C ASN A 322 0.68 -0.43 13.48
N LEU A 323 0.54 0.88 13.49
CA LEU A 323 1.65 1.81 13.21
C LEU A 323 2.74 1.84 14.29
N ASP A 324 2.50 1.27 15.49
CA ASP A 324 3.52 1.25 16.55
C ASP A 324 4.57 0.16 16.34
N ASN A 325 4.18 -0.94 15.68
CA ASN A 325 5.05 -2.11 15.58
C ASN A 325 5.00 -2.84 14.23
N GLY A 326 4.26 -2.33 13.23
CA GLY A 326 4.18 -2.93 11.89
C GLY A 326 3.36 -4.23 11.81
N THR A 327 2.60 -4.58 12.85
CA THR A 327 1.78 -5.79 12.84
C THR A 327 0.53 -5.59 11.99
N LEU A 328 0.32 -6.50 11.05
CA LEU A 328 -0.87 -6.61 10.20
C LEU A 328 -1.79 -7.71 10.72
N THR A 329 -3.05 -7.33 11.00
CA THR A 329 -4.09 -8.24 11.50
C THR A 329 -5.23 -8.30 10.48
N PRO A 330 -5.58 -9.49 9.95
CA PRO A 330 -6.69 -9.62 9.00
C PRO A 330 -7.99 -9.03 9.54
N ILE A 331 -8.73 -8.30 8.70
CA ILE A 331 -10.02 -7.73 9.07
C ILE A 331 -11.09 -8.81 8.95
N ALA A 332 -11.62 -9.24 10.10
CA ALA A 332 -12.69 -10.22 10.14
C ALA A 332 -13.94 -9.72 9.38
N GLY A 333 -14.56 -10.58 8.59
CA GLY A 333 -15.74 -10.24 7.78
C GLY A 333 -15.43 -9.72 6.38
N LEU A 334 -14.16 -9.52 6.00
CA LEU A 334 -13.73 -9.07 4.66
C LEU A 334 -12.87 -10.12 3.91
N ALA A 335 -12.95 -11.38 4.29
CA ALA A 335 -12.16 -12.46 3.67
C ALA A 335 -12.58 -12.78 2.21
N SER A 336 -13.69 -12.26 1.74
CA SER A 336 -14.18 -12.48 0.37
C SER A 336 -13.70 -11.45 -0.64
N VAL A 337 -13.01 -10.39 -0.23
CA VAL A 337 -12.42 -9.40 -1.13
C VAL A 337 -10.93 -9.70 -1.30
N HIS A 338 -10.42 -9.56 -2.54
CA HIS A 338 -9.02 -9.75 -2.90
C HIS A 338 -8.43 -8.41 -3.35
N PRO A 339 -8.15 -7.51 -2.40
CA PRO A 339 -7.85 -6.13 -2.69
C PRO A 339 -6.46 -5.96 -3.34
N LYS A 340 -6.33 -4.86 -4.12
CA LYS A 340 -5.05 -4.29 -4.54
C LYS A 340 -4.97 -2.82 -4.13
N GLY A 341 -5.39 -1.86 -4.94
CA GLY A 341 -5.41 -0.45 -4.56
C GLY A 341 -6.52 -0.11 -3.56
N LEU A 342 -6.26 0.85 -2.67
CA LEU A 342 -7.13 1.25 -1.56
C LEU A 342 -7.35 2.77 -1.53
N LEU A 343 -8.57 3.19 -1.19
CA LEU A 343 -8.91 4.61 -1.07
C LEU A 343 -10.02 4.83 -0.03
N PHE A 344 -9.80 5.68 0.96
CA PHE A 344 -10.88 6.16 1.81
C PHE A 344 -11.56 7.42 1.25
N THR A 345 -12.88 7.46 1.31
CA THR A 345 -13.68 8.65 0.99
C THR A 345 -14.68 8.91 2.08
N ASP A 346 -15.10 10.19 2.23
CA ASP A 346 -16.16 10.54 3.16
C ASP A 346 -17.44 9.81 2.80
N ALA A 347 -18.20 9.39 3.82
CA ALA A 347 -19.55 8.86 3.64
C ALA A 347 -20.48 9.95 3.07
N ARG A 348 -21.37 9.58 2.16
CA ARG A 348 -22.43 10.43 1.67
C ARG A 348 -23.72 10.24 2.46
#